data_32ef02ee6a65f638c2a9231b682f0598
#
_entry.id   32ef02ee6a65f638c2a9231b682f0598
#
_cell.length_a   1.000
_cell.length_b   1.000
_cell.length_c   1.000
_cell.angle_alpha   90.00
_cell.angle_beta   90.00
_cell.angle_gamma   90.00
#
_symmetry.space_group_name_H-M   'P 1'
#
loop_
_entity.id
_entity.type
_entity.pdbx_description
1 polymer ?
#
loop_
_entity_poly.entity_id
_entity_poly.type
_entity_poly.pdbx_seq_one_letter_code
_entity_poly.pdbx_strand_id
1 'polypeptide(L)'
;MNQPDYGVLLDDEIWAYMRRSDEFYPPDAVGLSIEDQRAVYNKMCAAFHQTDPDGVQTLDVTFGGVQCRRYEVGASDITVIYYHGGGFVVGGLDSHDDVCAEICARSGYRVISVDYRLAPEVIFPGCFNDAYDAFQAIAAEYAGGIVLAGDSAGGNLAAAVAHHARGRVVGRIKGQVLIYPGLGGDPEHGSYVRHANAPQLTVADMAFYQRVRSGGEPPKGDPRYAPLHDTDFSGLPPSVMITAECDPLSSDGETYRDAILAAGGQAMWIEEPGLVHGYLRARVMSQKAAASFDRIVGAISALGAGDWPAELVLA
;
A
#
# COMPACT_ATOMS: atom_id res chain seq x y z
N MET A 1 11.74 -26.49 -3.46
CA MET A 1 12.79 -25.47 -3.66
C MET A 1 13.41 -25.17 -2.29
N ASN A 2 14.72 -24.93 -2.19
CA ASN A 2 15.31 -24.50 -0.92
C ASN A 2 14.76 -23.12 -0.57
N GLN A 3 14.43 -22.92 0.71
CA GLN A 3 14.06 -21.59 1.20
C GLN A 3 15.25 -20.61 1.03
N PRO A 4 15.00 -19.32 0.73
CA PRO A 4 16.05 -18.32 0.66
C PRO A 4 16.81 -18.19 1.97
N ASP A 5 18.09 -17.91 1.89
CA ASP A 5 18.91 -17.58 3.06
C ASP A 5 18.79 -16.06 3.33
N TYR A 6 17.88 -15.70 4.20
CA TYR A 6 17.66 -14.30 4.58
C TYR A 6 18.87 -13.68 5.30
N GLY A 7 19.76 -14.50 5.87
CA GLY A 7 21.03 -14.02 6.43
C GLY A 7 21.98 -13.45 5.37
N VAL A 8 21.81 -13.87 4.11
CA VAL A 8 22.59 -13.37 2.96
C VAL A 8 21.86 -12.24 2.22
N LEU A 9 20.54 -12.33 2.13
CA LEU A 9 19.72 -11.35 1.37
C LEU A 9 19.55 -10.03 2.10
N LEU A 10 19.36 -10.07 3.43
CA LEU A 10 19.09 -8.90 4.25
C LEU A 10 20.38 -8.35 4.87
N ASP A 11 20.52 -7.03 4.83
CA ASP A 11 21.65 -6.36 5.48
C ASP A 11 21.38 -6.06 6.97
N ASP A 12 22.42 -5.59 7.65
CA ASP A 12 22.36 -5.30 9.08
C ASP A 12 21.35 -4.23 9.45
N GLU A 13 21.06 -3.28 8.54
CA GLU A 13 20.10 -2.18 8.77
C GLU A 13 18.67 -2.73 8.78
N ILE A 14 18.33 -3.61 7.84
CA ILE A 14 17.03 -4.29 7.81
C ILE A 14 16.87 -5.24 8.99
N TRP A 15 17.92 -5.97 9.36
CA TRP A 15 17.90 -6.78 10.57
C TRP A 15 17.70 -5.94 11.84
N ALA A 16 18.31 -4.75 11.92
CA ALA A 16 18.12 -3.84 13.05
C ALA A 16 16.68 -3.31 13.11
N TYR A 17 16.09 -2.97 11.97
CA TYR A 17 14.69 -2.60 11.87
C TYR A 17 13.76 -3.72 12.37
N MET A 18 13.95 -4.95 11.89
CA MET A 18 13.12 -6.08 12.29
C MET A 18 13.24 -6.38 13.79
N ARG A 19 14.47 -6.43 14.33
CA ARG A 19 14.67 -6.61 15.79
C ARG A 19 13.93 -5.56 16.61
N ARG A 20 13.99 -4.28 16.20
CA ARG A 20 13.27 -3.20 16.88
C ARG A 20 11.75 -3.36 16.74
N SER A 21 11.25 -3.81 15.60
CA SER A 21 9.84 -4.10 15.39
C SER A 21 9.37 -5.24 16.29
N ASP A 22 10.14 -6.32 16.38
CA ASP A 22 9.83 -7.52 17.17
C ASP A 22 9.77 -7.24 18.68
N GLU A 23 10.44 -6.18 19.19
CA GLU A 23 10.35 -5.76 20.61
C GLU A 23 8.92 -5.45 21.06
N PHE A 24 8.03 -5.12 20.13
CA PHE A 24 6.62 -4.80 20.42
C PHE A 24 5.72 -6.02 20.40
N TYR A 25 6.11 -7.09 19.71
CA TYR A 25 5.30 -8.30 19.54
C TYR A 25 5.67 -9.35 20.60
N PRO A 26 4.70 -9.81 21.40
CA PRO A 26 4.96 -10.92 22.29
C PRO A 26 5.17 -12.23 21.51
N PRO A 27 5.85 -13.23 22.09
CA PRO A 27 6.13 -14.50 21.41
C PRO A 27 4.89 -15.25 20.91
N ASP A 28 3.72 -15.00 21.49
CA ASP A 28 2.43 -15.59 21.17
C ASP A 28 1.48 -14.60 20.43
N ALA A 29 2.04 -13.61 19.74
CA ALA A 29 1.28 -12.54 19.07
C ALA A 29 0.15 -13.08 18.16
N VAL A 30 0.33 -14.25 17.55
CA VAL A 30 -0.70 -14.91 16.70
C VAL A 30 -1.95 -15.29 17.49
N GLY A 31 -1.81 -15.52 18.79
CA GLY A 31 -2.93 -15.87 19.70
C GLY A 31 -3.65 -14.65 20.30
N LEU A 32 -3.19 -13.43 20.04
CA LEU A 32 -3.79 -12.22 20.57
C LEU A 32 -5.19 -11.97 20.00
N SER A 33 -6.06 -11.35 20.82
CA SER A 33 -7.30 -10.78 20.30
C SER A 33 -7.03 -9.74 19.22
N ILE A 34 -7.97 -9.46 18.32
CA ILE A 34 -7.83 -8.41 17.31
C ILE A 34 -7.58 -7.04 17.97
N GLU A 35 -8.23 -6.76 19.09
CA GLU A 35 -8.01 -5.53 19.85
C GLU A 35 -6.55 -5.41 20.34
N ASP A 36 -6.00 -6.49 20.91
CA ASP A 36 -4.60 -6.52 21.35
C ASP A 36 -3.62 -6.46 20.19
N GLN A 37 -3.91 -7.12 19.06
CA GLN A 37 -3.10 -7.01 17.84
C GLN A 37 -3.05 -5.55 17.33
N ARG A 38 -4.18 -4.84 17.34
CA ARG A 38 -4.24 -3.40 17.00
C ARG A 38 -3.44 -2.55 17.99
N ALA A 39 -3.55 -2.83 19.28
CA ALA A 39 -2.79 -2.11 20.30
C ALA A 39 -1.28 -2.28 20.12
N VAL A 40 -0.82 -3.51 19.88
CA VAL A 40 0.59 -3.82 19.60
C VAL A 40 1.06 -3.12 18.31
N TYR A 41 0.29 -3.24 17.23
CA TYR A 41 0.61 -2.61 15.95
C TYR A 41 0.70 -1.09 16.07
N ASN A 42 -0.28 -0.45 16.69
CA ASN A 42 -0.28 1.00 16.89
C ASN A 42 0.90 1.47 17.74
N LYS A 43 1.25 0.73 18.79
CA LYS A 43 2.42 1.02 19.63
C LYS A 43 3.72 0.90 18.84
N MET A 44 3.84 -0.12 18.01
CA MET A 44 4.99 -0.29 17.11
C MET A 44 5.05 0.88 16.11
N CYS A 45 3.95 1.21 15.43
CA CYS A 45 3.90 2.34 14.51
C CYS A 45 4.33 3.65 15.17
N ALA A 46 3.82 3.94 16.37
CA ALA A 46 4.19 5.14 17.13
C ALA A 46 5.68 5.21 17.46
N ALA A 47 6.35 4.07 17.67
CA ALA A 47 7.79 4.02 17.95
C ALA A 47 8.68 4.28 16.72
N PHE A 48 8.13 4.13 15.52
CA PHE A 48 8.80 4.45 14.25
C PHE A 48 8.35 5.78 13.64
N HIS A 49 7.33 6.42 14.24
CA HIS A 49 6.78 7.68 13.74
C HIS A 49 7.85 8.76 13.68
N GLN A 50 7.89 9.49 12.57
CA GLN A 50 8.77 10.63 12.37
C GLN A 50 8.02 11.93 12.60
N THR A 51 8.73 12.95 13.04
CA THR A 51 8.17 14.30 13.18
C THR A 51 7.69 14.80 11.80
N ASP A 52 6.50 15.37 11.76
CA ASP A 52 5.96 15.96 10.55
C ASP A 52 6.93 16.98 9.94
N PRO A 53 7.09 16.98 8.62
CA PRO A 53 7.89 17.99 7.94
C PRO A 53 7.34 19.39 8.15
N ASP A 54 8.25 20.37 8.26
CA ASP A 54 7.89 21.77 8.44
C ASP A 54 6.93 22.27 7.33
N GLY A 55 5.90 22.99 7.75
CA GLY A 55 4.93 23.62 6.85
C GLY A 55 3.78 22.73 6.40
N VAL A 56 3.77 21.44 6.72
CA VAL A 56 2.62 20.56 6.47
C VAL A 56 1.50 20.91 7.45
N GLN A 57 0.33 21.21 6.90
CA GLN A 57 -0.90 21.40 7.67
C GLN A 57 -1.72 20.11 7.63
N THR A 58 -2.10 19.62 8.79
CA THR A 58 -2.87 18.38 8.94
C THR A 58 -4.25 18.68 9.51
N LEU A 59 -5.29 18.11 8.91
CA LEU A 59 -6.67 18.29 9.34
C LEU A 59 -7.48 17.01 9.15
N ASP A 60 -8.15 16.55 10.20
CA ASP A 60 -9.11 15.47 10.11
C ASP A 60 -10.41 15.97 9.47
N VAL A 61 -10.87 15.24 8.46
CA VAL A 61 -12.00 15.59 7.59
C VAL A 61 -12.83 14.35 7.29
N THR A 62 -14.01 14.54 6.68
CA THR A 62 -14.89 13.42 6.29
C THR A 62 -15.21 13.51 4.81
N PHE A 63 -14.98 12.44 4.06
CA PHE A 63 -15.36 12.31 2.65
C PHE A 63 -16.23 11.08 2.45
N GLY A 64 -17.39 11.23 1.82
CA GLY A 64 -18.31 10.12 1.57
C GLY A 64 -18.80 9.41 2.84
N GLY A 65 -18.79 10.09 3.99
CA GLY A 65 -19.10 9.49 5.30
C GLY A 65 -17.93 8.76 5.96
N VAL A 66 -16.75 8.74 5.33
CA VAL A 66 -15.53 8.07 5.82
C VAL A 66 -14.60 9.12 6.44
N GLN A 67 -14.04 8.81 7.62
CA GLN A 67 -13.01 9.65 8.24
C GLN A 67 -11.75 9.63 7.38
N CYS A 68 -11.13 10.79 7.23
CA CYS A 68 -9.90 10.96 6.47
C CYS A 68 -9.00 11.97 7.16
N ARG A 69 -7.72 11.95 6.83
CA ARG A 69 -6.78 13.00 7.24
C ARG A 69 -6.18 13.65 6.00
N ARG A 70 -6.31 14.96 5.92
CA ARG A 70 -5.79 15.78 4.83
C ARG A 70 -4.50 16.45 5.25
N TYR A 71 -3.50 16.40 4.36
CA TYR A 71 -2.18 17.04 4.50
C TYR A 71 -1.98 18.00 3.34
N GLU A 72 -1.54 19.22 3.62
CA GLU A 72 -1.32 20.28 2.63
C GLU A 72 -0.08 21.12 2.98
N VAL A 73 0.76 21.47 1.97
CA VAL A 73 1.88 22.43 2.10
C VAL A 73 1.64 23.70 1.25
N GLY A 74 0.43 23.91 0.81
CA GLY A 74 0.02 25.02 -0.07
C GLY A 74 -1.09 24.59 -1.00
N ALA A 75 -1.39 25.44 -1.99
CA ALA A 75 -2.40 25.09 -3.00
C ALA A 75 -1.86 24.01 -3.95
N SER A 76 -2.64 22.98 -4.19
CA SER A 76 -2.30 21.93 -5.16
C SER A 76 -3.53 21.51 -5.96
N ASP A 77 -3.35 21.39 -7.28
CA ASP A 77 -4.36 20.85 -8.20
C ASP A 77 -4.33 19.31 -8.26
N ILE A 78 -3.34 18.69 -7.60
CA ILE A 78 -3.21 17.23 -7.53
C ILE A 78 -3.55 16.77 -6.12
N THR A 79 -4.33 15.69 -6.05
CA THR A 79 -4.66 15.02 -4.80
C THR A 79 -4.16 13.57 -4.84
N VAL A 80 -3.31 13.20 -3.90
CA VAL A 80 -2.95 11.82 -3.63
C VAL A 80 -3.96 11.25 -2.66
N ILE A 81 -4.65 10.17 -3.03
CA ILE A 81 -5.50 9.43 -2.11
C ILE A 81 -4.71 8.23 -1.63
N TYR A 82 -4.41 8.21 -0.34
CA TYR A 82 -3.60 7.17 0.29
C TYR A 82 -4.45 6.21 1.11
N TYR A 83 -4.30 4.92 0.86
CA TYR A 83 -4.90 3.85 1.64
C TYR A 83 -3.80 3.14 2.42
N HIS A 84 -3.94 3.06 3.75
CA HIS A 84 -2.92 2.48 4.61
C HIS A 84 -2.87 0.95 4.54
N GLY A 85 -1.71 0.36 4.85
CA GLY A 85 -1.52 -1.06 5.05
C GLY A 85 -2.07 -1.57 6.39
N GLY A 86 -1.92 -2.89 6.62
CA GLY A 86 -2.34 -3.53 7.87
C GLY A 86 -3.33 -4.67 7.69
N GLY A 87 -3.31 -5.35 6.54
CA GLY A 87 -4.08 -6.58 6.30
C GLY A 87 -5.60 -6.42 6.39
N PHE A 88 -6.12 -5.19 6.31
CA PHE A 88 -7.54 -4.84 6.53
C PHE A 88 -8.03 -5.04 7.97
N VAL A 89 -7.14 -5.30 8.90
CA VAL A 89 -7.45 -5.68 10.30
C VAL A 89 -6.85 -4.69 11.29
N VAL A 90 -5.67 -4.16 10.99
CA VAL A 90 -4.95 -3.19 11.81
C VAL A 90 -4.61 -1.93 10.99
N GLY A 91 -4.10 -0.90 11.63
CA GLY A 91 -3.76 0.37 10.99
C GLY A 91 -4.87 1.40 11.12
N GLY A 92 -4.64 2.59 10.57
CA GLY A 92 -5.51 3.75 10.60
C GLY A 92 -4.72 5.01 10.28
N LEU A 93 -5.31 6.18 10.50
CA LEU A 93 -4.69 7.48 10.20
C LEU A 93 -3.33 7.64 10.89
N ASP A 94 -3.26 7.33 12.19
CA ASP A 94 -2.04 7.54 12.98
C ASP A 94 -0.89 6.59 12.60
N SER A 95 -1.20 5.42 12.08
CA SER A 95 -0.17 4.44 11.72
C SER A 95 0.66 4.82 10.50
N HIS A 96 0.14 5.69 9.63
CA HIS A 96 0.78 6.13 8.39
C HIS A 96 0.83 7.67 8.27
N ASP A 97 0.62 8.37 9.38
CA ASP A 97 0.57 9.82 9.47
C ASP A 97 1.85 10.47 8.90
N ASP A 98 3.01 10.06 9.41
CA ASP A 98 4.32 10.54 8.99
C ASP A 98 4.65 10.20 7.52
N VAL A 99 4.21 9.05 7.02
CA VAL A 99 4.37 8.68 5.61
C VAL A 99 3.58 9.62 4.70
N CYS A 100 2.33 9.90 5.06
CA CYS A 100 1.46 10.79 4.30
C CYS A 100 1.93 12.25 4.37
N ALA A 101 2.38 12.71 5.55
CA ALA A 101 2.95 14.03 5.73
C ALA A 101 4.22 14.23 4.90
N GLU A 102 5.11 13.21 4.88
CA GLU A 102 6.35 13.25 4.09
C GLU A 102 6.07 13.21 2.57
N ILE A 103 5.12 12.38 2.11
CA ILE A 103 4.66 12.40 0.71
C ILE A 103 4.14 13.80 0.33
N CYS A 104 3.30 14.41 1.18
CA CYS A 104 2.78 15.75 0.97
C CYS A 104 3.90 16.78 0.85
N ALA A 105 4.81 16.82 1.82
CA ALA A 105 5.91 17.78 1.85
C ALA A 105 6.81 17.69 0.63
N ARG A 106 7.15 16.47 0.22
CA ARG A 106 8.13 16.22 -0.84
C ARG A 106 7.54 16.32 -2.25
N SER A 107 6.29 15.92 -2.43
CA SER A 107 5.60 16.05 -3.73
C SER A 107 5.01 17.44 -3.97
N GLY A 108 4.71 18.18 -2.89
CA GLY A 108 3.92 19.42 -2.95
C GLY A 108 2.44 19.18 -3.25
N TYR A 109 1.98 17.94 -3.25
CA TYR A 109 0.60 17.58 -3.54
C TYR A 109 -0.22 17.49 -2.25
N ARG A 110 -1.52 17.78 -2.35
CA ARG A 110 -2.46 17.42 -1.28
C ARG A 110 -2.46 15.91 -1.12
N VAL A 111 -2.34 15.41 0.12
CA VAL A 111 -2.53 13.99 0.43
C VAL A 111 -3.77 13.84 1.28
N ILE A 112 -4.59 12.84 0.99
CA ILE A 112 -5.76 12.46 1.80
C ILE A 112 -5.62 10.98 2.15
N SER A 113 -5.33 10.71 3.43
CA SER A 113 -5.32 9.37 4.00
C SER A 113 -6.75 8.97 4.39
N VAL A 114 -7.16 7.77 3.99
CA VAL A 114 -8.52 7.26 4.18
C VAL A 114 -8.55 6.24 5.30
N ASP A 115 -9.36 6.49 6.33
CA ASP A 115 -9.60 5.60 7.48
C ASP A 115 -10.75 4.63 7.17
N TYR A 116 -10.50 3.72 6.25
CA TYR A 116 -11.50 2.71 5.88
C TYR A 116 -11.75 1.74 7.05
N ARG A 117 -13.01 1.31 7.22
CA ARG A 117 -13.39 0.41 8.32
C ARG A 117 -12.71 -0.96 8.20
N LEU A 118 -12.27 -1.46 9.34
CA LEU A 118 -11.49 -2.68 9.46
C LEU A 118 -12.36 -3.91 9.76
N ALA A 119 -11.84 -5.06 9.36
CA ALA A 119 -12.36 -6.35 9.76
C ALA A 119 -11.82 -6.74 11.16
N PRO A 120 -12.55 -7.54 11.95
CA PRO A 120 -13.77 -8.28 11.62
C PRO A 120 -15.06 -7.48 11.77
N GLU A 121 -15.04 -6.23 12.31
CA GLU A 121 -16.26 -5.46 12.58
C GLU A 121 -16.99 -5.14 11.29
N VAL A 122 -16.24 -4.88 10.21
CA VAL A 122 -16.80 -4.65 8.88
C VAL A 122 -16.04 -5.51 7.87
N ILE A 123 -16.59 -6.66 7.55
CA ILE A 123 -16.00 -7.58 6.57
C ILE A 123 -16.14 -7.05 5.14
N PHE A 124 -15.41 -7.67 4.19
CA PHE A 124 -15.56 -7.39 2.77
C PHE A 124 -17.05 -7.50 2.32
N PRO A 125 -17.55 -6.55 1.49
CA PRO A 125 -16.81 -5.49 0.79
C PRO A 125 -16.72 -4.14 1.54
N GLY A 126 -16.92 -4.07 2.84
CA GLY A 126 -17.03 -2.82 3.58
C GLY A 126 -15.81 -1.91 3.42
N CYS A 127 -14.58 -2.43 3.57
CA CYS A 127 -13.35 -1.64 3.38
C CYS A 127 -13.22 -1.09 1.95
N PHE A 128 -13.64 -1.86 0.94
CA PHE A 128 -13.67 -1.39 -0.45
C PHE A 128 -14.73 -0.29 -0.65
N ASN A 129 -15.92 -0.47 -0.09
CA ASN A 129 -16.99 0.53 -0.20
C ASN A 129 -16.54 1.87 0.40
N ASP A 130 -15.94 1.85 1.59
CA ASP A 130 -15.40 3.06 2.22
C ASP A 130 -14.31 3.72 1.36
N ALA A 131 -13.36 2.92 0.84
CA ALA A 131 -12.31 3.42 -0.02
C ALA A 131 -12.86 4.08 -1.29
N TYR A 132 -13.89 3.49 -1.89
CA TYR A 132 -14.51 4.01 -3.10
C TYR A 132 -15.42 5.21 -2.82
N ASP A 133 -16.19 5.20 -1.73
CA ASP A 133 -17.08 6.32 -1.34
C ASP A 133 -16.25 7.58 -1.01
N ALA A 134 -15.12 7.41 -0.28
CA ALA A 134 -14.17 8.48 -0.05
C ALA A 134 -13.56 8.99 -1.36
N PHE A 135 -13.12 8.10 -2.26
CA PHE A 135 -12.62 8.48 -3.58
C PHE A 135 -13.63 9.30 -4.37
N GLN A 136 -14.91 8.89 -4.44
CA GLN A 136 -15.94 9.60 -5.17
C GLN A 136 -16.17 11.01 -4.60
N ALA A 137 -16.25 11.13 -3.27
CA ALA A 137 -16.45 12.42 -2.60
C ALA A 137 -15.25 13.36 -2.79
N ILE A 138 -14.01 12.84 -2.68
CA ILE A 138 -12.78 13.59 -2.94
C ILE A 138 -12.76 14.06 -4.42
N ALA A 139 -13.09 13.17 -5.34
CA ALA A 139 -13.14 13.50 -6.76
C ALA A 139 -14.23 14.54 -7.09
N ALA A 140 -15.31 14.61 -6.34
CA ALA A 140 -16.35 15.62 -6.51
C ALA A 140 -15.92 16.99 -5.94
N GLU A 141 -15.16 16.99 -4.83
CA GLU A 141 -14.73 18.23 -4.17
C GLU A 141 -13.54 18.89 -4.87
N TYR A 142 -12.55 18.10 -5.28
CA TYR A 142 -11.33 18.62 -5.92
C TYR A 142 -11.36 18.35 -7.42
N ALA A 143 -11.36 19.39 -8.23
CA ALA A 143 -11.47 19.29 -9.69
C ALA A 143 -10.21 18.77 -10.40
N GLY A 144 -9.06 18.76 -9.72
CA GLY A 144 -7.74 18.42 -10.28
C GLY A 144 -7.47 16.94 -10.51
N GLY A 145 -6.22 16.62 -10.80
CA GLY A 145 -5.77 15.23 -10.99
C GLY A 145 -5.73 14.43 -9.69
N ILE A 146 -5.86 13.11 -9.79
CA ILE A 146 -5.82 12.19 -8.66
C ILE A 146 -4.71 11.16 -8.90
N VAL A 147 -3.86 10.91 -7.88
CA VAL A 147 -2.97 9.77 -7.83
C VAL A 147 -3.47 8.85 -6.72
N LEU A 148 -3.69 7.58 -7.04
CA LEU A 148 -4.03 6.57 -6.03
C LEU A 148 -2.74 5.96 -5.48
N ALA A 149 -2.61 5.87 -4.18
CA ALA A 149 -1.44 5.27 -3.55
C ALA A 149 -1.84 4.45 -2.32
N GLY A 150 -1.02 3.48 -1.97
CA GLY A 150 -1.19 2.70 -0.75
C GLY A 150 -0.20 1.57 -0.66
N ASP A 151 -0.05 1.06 0.55
CA ASP A 151 0.87 -0.02 0.85
C ASP A 151 0.13 -1.28 1.29
N SER A 152 0.61 -2.45 0.89
CA SER A 152 0.06 -3.76 1.29
C SER A 152 -1.46 -3.86 1.00
N ALA A 153 -2.28 -3.99 2.03
CA ALA A 153 -3.75 -3.95 1.94
C ALA A 153 -4.26 -2.64 1.32
N GLY A 154 -3.59 -1.52 1.58
CA GLY A 154 -3.90 -0.22 0.98
C GLY A 154 -3.56 -0.17 -0.50
N GLY A 155 -2.47 -0.82 -0.91
CA GLY A 155 -2.13 -1.01 -2.32
C GLY A 155 -3.19 -1.84 -3.06
N ASN A 156 -3.75 -2.86 -2.40
CA ASN A 156 -4.91 -3.59 -2.93
C ASN A 156 -6.11 -2.66 -3.13
N LEU A 157 -6.45 -1.82 -2.13
CA LEU A 157 -7.58 -0.89 -2.24
C LEU A 157 -7.35 0.15 -3.36
N ALA A 158 -6.15 0.70 -3.49
CA ALA A 158 -5.81 1.63 -4.55
C ALA A 158 -6.05 1.00 -5.95
N ALA A 159 -5.56 -0.21 -6.16
CA ALA A 159 -5.78 -0.96 -7.39
C ALA A 159 -7.26 -1.30 -7.61
N ALA A 160 -7.96 -1.79 -6.58
CA ALA A 160 -9.38 -2.12 -6.67
C ALA A 160 -10.26 -0.88 -7.00
N VAL A 161 -9.94 0.27 -6.41
CA VAL A 161 -10.59 1.56 -6.74
C VAL A 161 -10.29 1.96 -8.17
N ALA A 162 -9.05 1.81 -8.66
CA ALA A 162 -8.69 2.12 -10.05
C ALA A 162 -9.49 1.27 -11.05
N HIS A 163 -9.59 -0.05 -10.81
CA HIS A 163 -10.40 -0.95 -11.62
C HIS A 163 -11.89 -0.54 -11.64
N HIS A 164 -12.44 -0.25 -10.47
CA HIS A 164 -13.87 0.08 -10.34
C HIS A 164 -14.22 1.48 -10.87
N ALA A 165 -13.29 2.45 -10.75
CA ALA A 165 -13.46 3.81 -11.27
C ALA A 165 -13.27 3.93 -12.79
N ARG A 166 -12.72 2.91 -13.43
CA ARG A 166 -12.44 2.87 -14.87
C ARG A 166 -13.68 3.22 -15.69
N GLY A 167 -13.51 4.19 -16.60
CA GLY A 167 -14.62 4.70 -17.45
C GLY A 167 -15.62 5.61 -16.73
N ARG A 168 -15.58 5.71 -15.39
CA ARG A 168 -16.53 6.56 -14.61
C ARG A 168 -15.95 7.95 -14.30
N VAL A 169 -14.62 8.06 -14.19
CA VAL A 169 -13.92 9.32 -13.87
C VAL A 169 -12.81 9.52 -14.90
N VAL A 170 -13.21 9.69 -16.16
CA VAL A 170 -12.28 9.71 -17.31
C VAL A 170 -11.23 10.80 -17.16
N GLY A 171 -9.95 10.42 -17.31
CA GLY A 171 -8.79 11.32 -17.39
C GLY A 171 -8.39 12.00 -16.08
N ARG A 172 -9.07 11.71 -14.97
CA ARG A 172 -8.78 12.34 -13.68
C ARG A 172 -7.78 11.54 -12.84
N ILE A 173 -7.81 10.21 -12.92
CA ILE A 173 -6.78 9.38 -12.27
C ILE A 173 -5.54 9.45 -13.14
N LYS A 174 -4.51 10.17 -12.66
CA LYS A 174 -3.24 10.40 -13.34
C LYS A 174 -2.33 9.18 -13.27
N GLY A 175 -2.46 8.38 -12.22
CA GLY A 175 -1.71 7.16 -12.03
C GLY A 175 -2.02 6.49 -10.70
N GLN A 176 -1.39 5.35 -10.50
CA GLN A 176 -1.40 4.66 -9.21
C GLN A 176 0.01 4.21 -8.83
N VAL A 177 0.34 4.30 -7.54
CA VAL A 177 1.61 3.83 -6.95
C VAL A 177 1.28 2.80 -5.88
N LEU A 178 1.60 1.55 -6.14
CA LEU A 178 1.26 0.41 -5.32
C LEU A 178 2.51 -0.12 -4.62
N ILE A 179 2.55 -0.04 -3.30
CA ILE A 179 3.71 -0.34 -2.49
C ILE A 179 3.51 -1.74 -1.88
N TYR A 180 4.36 -2.70 -2.22
CA TYR A 180 4.26 -4.13 -1.86
C TYR A 180 2.81 -4.64 -1.75
N PRO A 181 1.99 -4.42 -2.81
CA PRO A 181 0.56 -4.66 -2.74
C PRO A 181 0.23 -6.16 -2.73
N GLY A 182 -0.82 -6.56 -1.99
CA GLY A 182 -1.42 -7.89 -2.15
C GLY A 182 -2.55 -7.84 -3.17
N LEU A 183 -2.32 -8.30 -4.40
CA LEU A 183 -3.27 -8.16 -5.50
C LEU A 183 -4.05 -9.44 -5.82
N GLY A 184 -3.75 -10.55 -5.11
CA GLY A 184 -4.45 -11.82 -5.28
C GLY A 184 -3.81 -12.72 -6.34
N GLY A 185 -2.48 -12.77 -6.36
CA GLY A 185 -1.70 -13.68 -7.20
C GLY A 185 -1.87 -15.15 -6.86
N ASP A 186 -1.21 -16.00 -7.62
CA ASP A 186 -1.29 -17.45 -7.48
C ASP A 186 -0.49 -17.97 -6.28
N PRO A 187 -1.13 -18.51 -5.23
CA PRO A 187 -0.46 -18.98 -4.03
C PRO A 187 0.44 -20.21 -4.25
N GLU A 188 0.33 -20.88 -5.40
CA GLU A 188 1.12 -22.06 -5.73
C GLU A 188 2.40 -21.72 -6.54
N HIS A 189 2.60 -20.45 -6.90
CA HIS A 189 3.70 -20.02 -7.75
C HIS A 189 4.46 -18.80 -7.22
N GLY A 190 5.60 -18.49 -7.86
CA GLY A 190 6.36 -17.25 -7.68
C GLY A 190 6.88 -17.04 -6.27
N SER A 191 6.75 -15.83 -5.78
CA SER A 191 7.20 -15.41 -4.45
C SER A 191 6.39 -16.05 -3.31
N TYR A 192 5.14 -16.43 -3.55
CA TYR A 192 4.32 -17.16 -2.57
C TYR A 192 4.95 -18.48 -2.13
N VAL A 193 5.61 -19.17 -3.04
CA VAL A 193 6.33 -20.42 -2.74
C VAL A 193 7.76 -20.13 -2.28
N ARG A 194 8.44 -19.19 -2.95
CA ARG A 194 9.84 -18.86 -2.64
C ARG A 194 9.97 -18.26 -1.26
N HIS A 195 9.14 -17.30 -0.93
CA HIS A 195 9.16 -16.50 0.29
C HIS A 195 8.01 -16.82 1.25
N ALA A 196 7.49 -18.06 1.22
CA ALA A 196 6.36 -18.50 2.05
C ALA A 196 6.53 -18.23 3.55
N ASN A 197 7.77 -18.26 4.03
CA ASN A 197 8.15 -17.99 5.42
C ASN A 197 9.09 -16.78 5.52
N ALA A 198 8.85 -15.75 4.72
CA ALA A 198 9.64 -14.52 4.79
C ALA A 198 9.48 -13.83 6.15
N PRO A 199 10.51 -13.11 6.62
CA PRO A 199 10.38 -12.26 7.78
C PRO A 199 9.29 -11.19 7.56
N GLN A 200 8.63 -10.75 8.61
CA GLN A 200 7.59 -9.72 8.67
C GLN A 200 6.23 -10.11 8.04
N LEU A 201 6.20 -10.98 7.03
CA LEU A 201 4.95 -11.50 6.47
C LEU A 201 5.16 -12.91 5.93
N THR A 202 4.36 -13.85 6.41
CA THR A 202 4.32 -15.22 5.90
C THR A 202 3.02 -15.49 5.14
N VAL A 203 2.99 -16.55 4.34
CA VAL A 203 1.74 -17.03 3.70
C VAL A 203 0.69 -17.43 4.75
N ALA A 204 1.11 -17.90 5.93
CA ALA A 204 0.20 -18.20 7.03
C ALA A 204 -0.48 -16.95 7.59
N ASP A 205 0.27 -15.85 7.75
CA ASP A 205 -0.27 -14.54 8.15
C ASP A 205 -1.26 -14.01 7.11
N MET A 206 -0.93 -14.13 5.84
CA MET A 206 -1.83 -13.74 4.76
C MET A 206 -3.14 -14.51 4.80
N ALA A 207 -3.08 -15.82 5.02
CA ALA A 207 -4.28 -16.66 5.14
C ALA A 207 -5.12 -16.26 6.36
N PHE A 208 -4.50 -15.86 7.47
CA PHE A 208 -5.20 -15.31 8.63
C PHE A 208 -5.93 -14.02 8.26
N TYR A 209 -5.24 -13.04 7.69
CA TYR A 209 -5.85 -11.76 7.30
C TYR A 209 -6.99 -11.94 6.27
N GLN A 210 -6.82 -12.82 5.31
CA GLN A 210 -7.86 -13.13 4.32
C GLN A 210 -9.14 -13.69 4.98
N ARG A 211 -9.00 -14.64 5.94
CA ARG A 211 -10.14 -15.17 6.67
C ARG A 211 -10.86 -14.10 7.51
N VAL A 212 -10.10 -13.25 8.19
CA VAL A 212 -10.67 -12.15 8.99
C VAL A 212 -11.38 -11.14 8.09
N ARG A 213 -10.73 -10.71 6.99
CA ARG A 213 -11.30 -9.77 6.01
C ARG A 213 -12.60 -10.26 5.40
N SER A 214 -12.69 -11.57 5.11
CA SER A 214 -13.85 -12.16 4.45
C SER A 214 -14.96 -12.58 5.43
N GLY A 215 -14.64 -12.72 6.70
CA GLY A 215 -15.55 -13.37 7.67
C GLY A 215 -15.78 -14.85 7.39
N GLY A 216 -14.91 -15.47 6.58
CA GLY A 216 -15.00 -16.86 6.12
C GLY A 216 -14.17 -17.11 4.88
N GLU A 217 -14.73 -17.84 3.92
CA GLU A 217 -14.06 -18.11 2.65
C GLU A 217 -13.92 -16.82 1.80
N PRO A 218 -12.73 -16.54 1.25
CA PRO A 218 -12.53 -15.41 0.36
C PRO A 218 -13.40 -15.50 -0.90
N PRO A 219 -13.97 -14.38 -1.39
CA PRO A 219 -14.73 -14.37 -2.62
C PRO A 219 -13.82 -14.68 -3.81
N LYS A 220 -14.32 -15.51 -4.73
CA LYS A 220 -13.60 -15.87 -5.97
C LYS A 220 -14.02 -14.95 -7.11
N GLY A 221 -13.03 -14.50 -7.90
CA GLY A 221 -13.28 -13.74 -9.13
C GLY A 221 -13.83 -12.33 -8.92
N ASP A 222 -13.70 -11.76 -7.73
CA ASP A 222 -14.13 -10.38 -7.46
C ASP A 222 -12.91 -9.44 -7.46
N PRO A 223 -12.75 -8.55 -8.47
CA PRO A 223 -11.62 -7.63 -8.54
C PRO A 223 -11.61 -6.56 -7.44
N ARG A 224 -12.71 -6.34 -6.73
CA ARG A 224 -12.75 -5.47 -5.55
C ARG A 224 -12.04 -6.10 -4.35
N TYR A 225 -11.97 -7.43 -4.33
CA TYR A 225 -11.23 -8.21 -3.33
C TYR A 225 -9.79 -8.44 -3.75
N ALA A 226 -9.60 -8.88 -4.98
CA ALA A 226 -8.32 -9.26 -5.55
C ALA A 226 -8.22 -8.71 -6.99
N PRO A 227 -7.55 -7.56 -7.19
CA PRO A 227 -7.45 -6.90 -8.50
C PRO A 227 -6.95 -7.80 -9.64
N LEU A 228 -6.06 -8.76 -9.36
CA LEU A 228 -5.59 -9.74 -10.35
C LEU A 228 -6.67 -10.71 -10.83
N HIS A 229 -7.83 -10.78 -10.16
CA HIS A 229 -8.96 -11.58 -10.61
C HIS A 229 -9.85 -10.86 -11.65
N ASP A 230 -9.55 -9.60 -12.01
CA ASP A 230 -10.23 -8.95 -13.14
C ASP A 230 -9.85 -9.64 -14.45
N THR A 231 -10.78 -9.67 -15.38
CA THR A 231 -10.58 -10.22 -16.73
C THR A 231 -10.26 -9.15 -17.77
N ASP A 232 -10.35 -7.87 -17.38
CA ASP A 232 -10.08 -6.73 -18.25
C ASP A 232 -9.17 -5.73 -17.54
N PHE A 233 -7.96 -5.54 -18.07
CA PHE A 233 -6.96 -4.57 -17.58
C PHE A 233 -6.85 -3.35 -18.50
N SER A 234 -7.70 -3.23 -19.51
CA SER A 234 -7.69 -2.09 -20.42
C SER A 234 -8.16 -0.82 -19.73
N GLY A 235 -7.61 0.34 -20.12
CA GLY A 235 -8.02 1.64 -19.60
C GLY A 235 -7.70 1.90 -18.13
N LEU A 236 -6.88 1.07 -17.49
CA LEU A 236 -6.31 1.37 -16.18
C LEU A 236 -5.33 2.55 -16.28
N PRO A 237 -5.20 3.35 -15.20
CA PRO A 237 -4.25 4.46 -15.19
C PRO A 237 -2.80 3.96 -15.25
N PRO A 238 -1.84 4.81 -15.65
CA PRO A 238 -0.42 4.51 -15.54
C PRO A 238 -0.07 4.01 -14.13
N SER A 239 0.64 2.88 -14.04
CA SER A 239 0.78 2.13 -12.78
C SER A 239 2.24 1.84 -12.46
N VAL A 240 2.66 2.18 -11.25
CA VAL A 240 3.98 1.85 -10.71
C VAL A 240 3.80 0.93 -9.51
N MET A 241 4.34 -0.28 -9.59
CA MET A 241 4.39 -1.25 -8.50
C MET A 241 5.81 -1.31 -7.96
N ILE A 242 5.97 -1.11 -6.65
CA ILE A 242 7.26 -1.20 -5.96
C ILE A 242 7.11 -2.29 -4.89
N THR A 243 7.81 -3.40 -5.07
CA THR A 243 7.68 -4.59 -4.21
C THR A 243 8.98 -4.86 -3.46
N ALA A 244 8.91 -5.59 -2.36
CA ALA A 244 10.08 -6.06 -1.63
C ALA A 244 10.51 -7.44 -2.16
N GLU A 245 11.82 -7.68 -2.33
CA GLU A 245 12.32 -8.99 -2.77
C GLU A 245 11.94 -10.11 -1.79
N CYS A 246 12.11 -9.87 -0.49
CA CYS A 246 11.89 -10.86 0.56
C CYS A 246 10.42 -10.80 1.08
N ASP A 247 9.47 -11.01 0.17
CA ASP A 247 8.04 -10.87 0.43
C ASP A 247 7.24 -11.90 -0.40
N PRO A 248 6.32 -12.66 0.20
CA PRO A 248 5.44 -13.54 -0.58
C PRO A 248 4.58 -12.81 -1.61
N LEU A 249 4.34 -11.50 -1.47
CA LEU A 249 3.54 -10.70 -2.39
C LEU A 249 4.34 -10.12 -3.57
N SER A 250 5.68 -10.32 -3.64
CA SER A 250 6.50 -9.65 -4.66
C SER A 250 6.03 -9.93 -6.09
N SER A 251 5.69 -11.18 -6.42
CA SER A 251 5.24 -11.56 -7.77
C SER A 251 3.89 -10.97 -8.18
N ASP A 252 3.09 -10.45 -7.24
CA ASP A 252 1.83 -9.77 -7.58
C ASP A 252 2.09 -8.51 -8.42
N GLY A 253 3.14 -7.75 -8.06
CA GLY A 253 3.54 -6.56 -8.80
C GLY A 253 3.96 -6.85 -10.23
N GLU A 254 4.74 -7.91 -10.45
CA GLU A 254 5.15 -8.37 -11.78
C GLU A 254 3.95 -8.81 -12.62
N THR A 255 3.12 -9.67 -12.06
CA THR A 255 1.92 -10.19 -12.73
C THR A 255 0.94 -9.07 -13.12
N TYR A 256 0.75 -8.10 -12.23
CA TYR A 256 -0.13 -6.96 -12.47
C TYR A 256 0.41 -6.03 -13.56
N ARG A 257 1.74 -5.78 -13.57
CA ARG A 257 2.42 -5.06 -14.65
C ARG A 257 2.16 -5.75 -15.99
N ASP A 258 2.38 -7.05 -16.07
CA ASP A 258 2.27 -7.81 -17.30
C ASP A 258 0.83 -7.82 -17.85
N ALA A 259 -0.16 -7.93 -16.96
CA ALA A 259 -1.57 -7.85 -17.34
C ALA A 259 -1.95 -6.47 -17.93
N ILE A 260 -1.47 -5.37 -17.30
CA ILE A 260 -1.70 -4.01 -17.82
C ILE A 260 -1.02 -3.81 -19.17
N LEU A 261 0.25 -4.23 -19.33
CA LEU A 261 0.99 -4.11 -20.58
C LEU A 261 0.34 -4.93 -21.70
N ALA A 262 -0.11 -6.15 -21.41
CA ALA A 262 -0.82 -7.00 -22.36
C ALA A 262 -2.14 -6.37 -22.83
N ALA A 263 -2.79 -5.57 -21.98
CA ALA A 263 -3.99 -4.81 -22.32
C ALA A 263 -3.72 -3.45 -23.00
N GLY A 264 -2.44 -3.15 -23.34
CA GLY A 264 -2.04 -1.91 -24.01
C GLY A 264 -1.94 -0.70 -23.08
N GLY A 265 -1.95 -0.91 -21.77
CA GLY A 265 -1.75 0.13 -20.75
C GLY A 265 -0.27 0.44 -20.50
N GLN A 266 0.00 1.27 -19.50
CA GLN A 266 1.35 1.70 -19.09
C GLN A 266 1.61 1.27 -17.66
N ALA A 267 2.62 0.43 -17.46
CA ALA A 267 2.95 -0.11 -16.14
C ALA A 267 4.46 -0.36 -15.97
N MET A 268 4.93 -0.21 -14.73
CA MET A 268 6.30 -0.48 -14.30
C MET A 268 6.27 -1.30 -13.01
N TRP A 269 7.18 -2.24 -12.89
CA TRP A 269 7.43 -2.98 -11.66
C TRP A 269 8.89 -2.83 -11.26
N ILE A 270 9.12 -2.50 -10.00
CA ILE A 270 10.43 -2.38 -9.36
C ILE A 270 10.43 -3.33 -8.17
N GLU A 271 11.30 -4.34 -8.20
CA GLU A 271 11.57 -5.19 -7.04
C GLU A 271 12.75 -4.61 -6.27
N GLU A 272 12.54 -4.32 -4.99
CA GLU A 272 13.55 -3.72 -4.11
C GLU A 272 14.41 -4.78 -3.45
N PRO A 273 15.71 -4.90 -3.83
CA PRO A 273 16.57 -5.97 -3.34
C PRO A 273 16.82 -5.87 -1.84
N GLY A 274 16.70 -7.00 -1.13
CA GLY A 274 16.99 -7.10 0.29
C GLY A 274 16.03 -6.31 1.19
N LEU A 275 14.84 -5.96 0.69
CA LEU A 275 13.78 -5.40 1.51
C LEU A 275 12.74 -6.48 1.86
N VAL A 276 12.03 -6.26 2.97
CA VAL A 276 10.97 -7.14 3.51
C VAL A 276 9.63 -6.43 3.44
N HIS A 277 8.52 -7.17 3.58
CA HIS A 277 7.19 -6.56 3.69
C HIS A 277 7.13 -5.52 4.81
N GLY A 278 6.46 -4.39 4.58
CA GLY A 278 6.31 -3.33 5.59
C GLY A 278 7.55 -2.44 5.79
N TYR A 279 8.53 -2.48 4.89
CA TYR A 279 9.79 -1.73 4.99
C TYR A 279 9.63 -0.20 5.01
N LEU A 280 8.46 0.35 4.72
CA LEU A 280 8.23 1.80 4.79
C LEU A 280 8.63 2.40 6.14
N ARG A 281 8.47 1.64 7.23
CA ARG A 281 8.87 2.07 8.57
C ARG A 281 10.39 2.07 8.77
N ALA A 282 11.12 1.31 7.95
CA ALA A 282 12.58 1.26 7.97
C ALA A 282 13.25 2.45 7.26
N ARG A 283 12.49 3.34 6.56
CA ARG A 283 13.03 4.41 5.71
C ARG A 283 14.01 5.38 6.40
N VAL A 284 13.96 5.45 7.74
CA VAL A 284 14.90 6.26 8.54
C VAL A 284 16.02 5.42 9.19
N MET A 285 16.00 4.11 9.01
CA MET A 285 16.96 3.17 9.59
C MET A 285 17.77 2.44 8.53
N SER A 286 17.27 2.35 7.29
CA SER A 286 17.89 1.64 6.19
C SER A 286 18.00 2.52 4.96
N GLN A 287 19.22 2.59 4.40
CA GLN A 287 19.50 3.32 3.17
C GLN A 287 18.71 2.76 1.98
N LYS A 288 18.53 1.44 1.92
CA LYS A 288 17.71 0.81 0.87
C LYS A 288 16.24 1.20 1.00
N ALA A 289 15.69 1.17 2.21
CA ALA A 289 14.31 1.58 2.43
C ALA A 289 14.10 3.09 2.18
N ALA A 290 15.07 3.93 2.52
CA ALA A 290 15.08 5.35 2.19
C ALA A 290 15.08 5.57 0.67
N ALA A 291 15.98 4.91 -0.05
CA ALA A 291 16.06 5.00 -1.52
C ALA A 291 14.77 4.50 -2.20
N SER A 292 14.16 3.43 -1.68
CA SER A 292 12.85 2.98 -2.16
C SER A 292 11.76 4.03 -1.91
N PHE A 293 11.76 4.67 -0.74
CA PHE A 293 10.80 5.74 -0.45
C PHE A 293 11.02 6.97 -1.36
N ASP A 294 12.27 7.29 -1.72
CA ASP A 294 12.57 8.31 -2.74
C ASP A 294 11.93 7.97 -4.09
N ARG A 295 12.00 6.71 -4.52
CA ARG A 295 11.35 6.23 -5.75
C ARG A 295 9.82 6.30 -5.65
N ILE A 296 9.23 5.96 -4.51
CA ILE A 296 7.78 6.07 -4.27
C ILE A 296 7.32 7.52 -4.44
N VAL A 297 7.99 8.47 -3.76
CA VAL A 297 7.64 9.88 -3.86
C VAL A 297 7.89 10.42 -5.28
N GLY A 298 8.99 9.99 -5.92
CA GLY A 298 9.29 10.33 -7.31
C GLY A 298 8.20 9.84 -8.28
N ALA A 299 7.72 8.60 -8.12
CA ALA A 299 6.62 8.05 -8.92
C ALA A 299 5.32 8.84 -8.73
N ILE A 300 4.96 9.15 -7.47
CA ILE A 300 3.78 9.95 -7.15
C ILE A 300 3.88 11.33 -7.81
N SER A 301 5.05 11.99 -7.70
CA SER A 301 5.27 13.33 -8.24
C SER A 301 5.17 13.35 -9.77
N ALA A 302 5.84 12.42 -10.44
CA ALA A 302 5.83 12.32 -11.90
C ALA A 302 4.42 12.01 -12.43
N LEU A 303 3.75 10.99 -11.88
CA LEU A 303 2.39 10.63 -12.31
C LEU A 303 1.40 11.76 -12.07
N GLY A 304 1.51 12.48 -10.95
CA GLY A 304 0.68 13.65 -10.67
C GLY A 304 0.88 14.78 -11.71
N ALA A 305 2.10 15.02 -12.13
CA ALA A 305 2.43 15.95 -13.20
C ALA A 305 1.96 15.49 -14.60
N GLY A 306 1.62 14.23 -14.74
CA GLY A 306 1.25 13.61 -16.02
C GLY A 306 2.45 13.06 -16.80
N ASP A 307 3.60 12.93 -16.12
CA ASP A 307 4.83 12.40 -16.67
C ASP A 307 4.97 10.90 -16.33
N TRP A 308 5.72 10.18 -17.18
CA TRP A 308 6.09 8.81 -16.91
C TRP A 308 7.47 8.74 -16.24
N PRO A 309 7.60 8.11 -15.05
CA PRO A 309 8.84 8.11 -14.27
C PRO A 309 9.87 7.08 -14.80
N ALA A 310 10.28 7.18 -16.07
CA ALA A 310 11.16 6.21 -16.73
C ALA A 310 12.54 6.08 -16.04
N GLU A 311 13.03 7.15 -15.43
CA GLU A 311 14.33 7.20 -14.75
C GLU A 311 14.38 6.36 -13.47
N LEU A 312 13.25 6.02 -12.86
CA LEU A 312 13.22 5.21 -11.63
C LEU A 312 13.72 3.77 -11.83
N VAL A 313 13.77 3.28 -13.06
CA VAL A 313 14.30 1.95 -13.40
C VAL A 313 15.82 1.98 -13.51
N LEU A 314 16.41 3.16 -13.76
CA LEU A 314 17.83 3.34 -14.03
C LEU A 314 18.66 3.74 -12.79
N ALA A 315 17.98 4.00 -11.68
CA ALA A 315 18.57 4.39 -10.40
C ALA A 315 18.67 3.20 -9.45
#